data_e35aac6e87b7faeecf3909ff3d889ae7
#
_entry.id   e35aac6e87b7faeecf3909ff3d889ae7
#
_cell.length_a   1.000
_cell.length_b   1.000
_cell.length_c   1.000
_cell.angle_alpha   90.00
_cell.angle_beta   90.00
_cell.angle_gamma   90.00
#
_symmetry.space_group_name_H-M   'P 1'
#
loop_
_entity.id
_entity.type
_entity.pdbx_description
1 polymer ?
#
loop_
_entity_poly.entity_id
_entity_poly.type
_entity_poly.pdbx_seq_one_letter_code
_entity_poly.pdbx_strand_id
1 'polypeptide(L)' 'MEIQLLFFGIATDLVGKNAMLYKIEENSTIIDLKKSLISNFSELKNINEFAIAVNEEYAEDDLIITNGAIVAIIPPVSGG' A
#
# COMPACT_ATOMS: atom_id res chain seq x y z
N MET A 1 9.69 -10.58 5.36
CA MET A 1 8.77 -11.27 4.43
C MET A 1 8.53 -10.45 3.19
N GLU A 2 7.94 -11.04 2.18
CA GLU A 2 7.70 -10.37 0.92
C GLU A 2 6.22 -10.33 0.60
N ILE A 3 5.75 -9.19 0.10
CA ILE A 3 4.38 -9.00 -0.33
C ILE A 3 4.39 -8.45 -1.75
N GLN A 4 3.24 -8.51 -2.41
CA GLN A 4 3.07 -7.90 -3.72
C GLN A 4 2.24 -6.63 -3.57
N LEU A 5 2.76 -5.51 -4.09
CA LEU A 5 2.04 -4.25 -4.09
C LEU A 5 1.42 -4.03 -5.46
N LEU A 6 0.17 -3.59 -5.48
CA LEU A 6 -0.52 -3.16 -6.69
C LEU A 6 -0.88 -1.69 -6.52
N PHE A 7 -0.55 -0.87 -7.51
CA PHE A 7 -0.84 0.56 -7.48
C PHE A 7 -1.94 0.89 -8.49
N PHE A 8 -2.89 1.69 -8.09
CA PHE A 8 -4.02 2.07 -8.93
C PHE A 8 -4.11 3.57 -9.08
N GLY A 9 -4.70 4.02 -10.18
CA GLY A 9 -4.94 5.43 -10.42
C GLY A 9 -3.69 6.26 -10.33
N ILE A 10 -3.77 7.38 -9.63
CA ILE A 10 -2.64 8.31 -9.50
C ILE A 10 -1.46 7.68 -8.76
N ALA A 11 -1.70 6.66 -7.94
CA ALA A 11 -0.60 5.97 -7.24
C ALA A 11 0.39 5.37 -8.23
N THR A 12 -0.10 4.85 -9.36
CA THR A 12 0.76 4.32 -10.42
C THR A 12 1.70 5.41 -10.95
N ASP A 13 1.17 6.60 -11.16
CA ASP A 13 1.97 7.73 -11.67
C ASP A 13 2.99 8.20 -10.64
N LEU A 14 2.61 8.24 -9.38
CA LEU A 14 3.49 8.71 -8.31
C LEU A 14 4.66 7.76 -8.07
N VAL A 15 4.43 6.47 -8.20
CA VAL A 15 5.46 5.45 -7.97
C VAL A 15 6.22 5.11 -9.25
N GLY A 16 5.56 5.25 -10.40
CA GLY A 16 6.15 4.89 -11.69
C GLY A 16 5.99 3.42 -12.05
N LYS A 17 5.15 2.69 -11.33
CA LYS A 17 4.90 1.27 -11.56
C LYS A 17 3.46 0.95 -11.18
N ASN A 18 2.90 -0.10 -11.77
CA ASN A 18 1.58 -0.58 -11.37
C ASN A 18 1.63 -1.81 -10.48
N ALA A 19 2.79 -2.43 -10.34
CA ALA A 19 2.99 -3.59 -9.45
C ALA A 19 4.45 -3.74 -9.09
N MET A 20 4.73 -4.25 -7.88
CA MET A 20 6.09 -4.58 -7.49
C MET A 20 6.09 -5.53 -6.30
N LEU A 21 7.16 -6.29 -6.15
CA LEU A 21 7.41 -7.05 -4.93
C LEU A 21 8.03 -6.11 -3.90
N TYR A 22 7.65 -6.27 -2.64
CA TYR A 22 8.07 -5.36 -1.59
C TYR A 22 8.39 -6.15 -0.32
N LYS A 23 9.52 -5.84 0.27
CA LYS A 23 9.93 -6.51 1.51
C LYS A 23 9.55 -5.68 2.71
N ILE A 24 8.94 -6.33 3.69
CA ILE A 24 8.60 -5.73 4.98
C ILE A 24 8.94 -6.72 6.08
N GLU A 25 9.00 -6.22 7.30
CA GLU A 25 9.27 -7.07 8.46
C GLU A 25 8.07 -7.93 8.78
N GLU A 26 8.30 -9.09 9.38
CA GLU A 26 7.22 -9.94 9.83
C GLU A 26 6.39 -9.23 10.90
N ASN A 27 5.11 -9.53 10.93
CA ASN A 27 4.15 -8.90 11.83
C ASN A 27 3.94 -7.41 11.60
N SER A 28 4.35 -6.90 10.43
CA SER A 28 4.06 -5.52 10.06
C SER A 28 2.57 -5.32 9.88
N THR A 29 2.09 -4.17 10.32
CA THR A 29 0.70 -3.77 10.13
C THR A 29 0.58 -2.87 8.89
N ILE A 30 -0.65 -2.55 8.54
CA ILE A 30 -0.91 -1.62 7.43
C ILE A 30 -0.27 -0.26 7.71
N ILE A 31 -0.33 0.24 8.97
CA ILE A 31 0.30 1.53 9.28
C ILE A 31 1.81 1.46 9.12
N ASP A 32 2.44 0.34 9.46
CA ASP A 32 3.87 0.14 9.25
C ASP A 32 4.20 0.17 7.77
N LEU A 33 3.37 -0.46 6.94
CA LEU A 33 3.55 -0.44 5.50
C LEU A 33 3.43 0.99 4.95
N LYS A 34 2.44 1.75 5.40
CA LYS A 34 2.27 3.13 4.96
C LYS A 34 3.50 3.97 5.28
N LYS A 35 4.05 3.82 6.47
CA LYS A 35 5.26 4.54 6.87
C LYS A 35 6.45 4.17 5.98
N SER A 36 6.59 2.88 5.68
CA SER A 36 7.65 2.41 4.81
C SER A 36 7.49 2.95 3.39
N LEU A 37 6.27 2.98 2.88
CA LEU A 37 6.01 3.49 1.54
C LEU A 37 6.32 4.98 1.42
N ILE A 38 5.97 5.78 2.42
CA ILE A 38 6.31 7.21 2.42
C ILE A 38 7.82 7.39 2.41
N SER A 39 8.54 6.57 3.19
CA SER A 39 9.99 6.64 3.26
C SER A 39 10.65 6.32 1.93
N ASN A 40 10.13 5.36 1.18
CA ASN A 40 10.73 4.93 -0.08
C ASN A 40 10.16 5.67 -1.29
N PHE A 41 8.95 6.17 -1.20
CA PHE A 41 8.28 6.91 -2.27
C PHE A 41 7.69 8.19 -1.69
N SER A 42 8.51 9.21 -1.62
CA SER A 42 8.10 10.48 -0.96
C SER A 42 6.89 11.14 -1.62
N GLU A 43 6.59 10.80 -2.89
CA GLU A 43 5.41 11.28 -3.56
C GLU A 43 4.12 10.73 -2.98
N LEU A 44 4.21 9.66 -2.18
CA LEU A 44 3.04 9.07 -1.51
C LEU A 44 2.77 9.71 -0.15
N LYS A 45 3.13 10.96 0.04
CA LYS A 45 2.99 11.64 1.33
C LYS A 45 1.55 11.70 1.84
N ASN A 46 0.57 11.58 0.97
CA ASN A 46 -0.84 11.56 1.34
C ASN A 46 -1.40 10.15 1.47
N ILE A 47 -0.53 9.16 1.69
CA ILE A 47 -0.92 7.75 1.73
C ILE A 47 -2.03 7.45 2.75
N ASN A 48 -2.14 8.26 3.80
CA ASN A 48 -3.17 8.07 4.82
C ASN A 48 -4.58 8.32 4.28
N GLU A 49 -4.70 9.00 3.15
CA GLU A 49 -5.97 9.22 2.48
C GLU A 49 -6.32 8.12 1.49
N PHE A 50 -5.37 7.20 1.26
CA PHE A 50 -5.56 6.10 0.32
C PHE A 50 -6.22 4.93 1.04
N ALA A 51 -7.02 4.16 0.32
CA ALA A 51 -7.53 2.90 0.83
C ALA A 51 -6.51 1.82 0.57
N ILE A 52 -6.37 0.91 1.52
CA ILE A 52 -5.50 -0.26 1.39
C ILE A 52 -6.38 -1.49 1.40
N ALA A 53 -6.21 -2.35 0.40
CA ALA A 53 -6.91 -3.64 0.38
C ALA A 53 -5.87 -4.75 0.41
N VAL A 54 -6.13 -5.76 1.22
CA VAL A 54 -5.26 -6.94 1.36
C VAL A 54 -6.03 -8.14 0.89
N ASN A 55 -5.53 -8.82 -0.13
CA ASN A 55 -6.19 -9.99 -0.72
C ASN A 55 -7.65 -9.70 -1.05
N GLU A 56 -7.88 -8.54 -1.69
CA GLU A 56 -9.18 -8.09 -2.19
C GLU A 56 -10.16 -7.61 -1.11
N GLU A 57 -9.70 -7.43 0.13
CA GLU A 57 -10.55 -6.91 1.20
C GLU A 57 -9.93 -5.63 1.77
N TYR A 58 -10.74 -4.60 1.97
CA TYR A 58 -10.27 -3.38 2.59
C TYR A 58 -9.73 -3.68 3.99
N ALA A 59 -8.61 -3.06 4.31
CA ALA A 59 -7.90 -3.32 5.55
C ALA A 59 -7.75 -2.04 6.36
N GLU A 60 -7.85 -2.17 7.68
CA GLU A 60 -7.62 -1.07 8.60
C GLU A 60 -6.14 -1.02 8.99
N ASP A 61 -5.74 0.10 9.60
CA ASP A 61 -4.33 0.36 9.89
C ASP A 61 -3.69 -0.67 10.82
N ASP A 62 -4.47 -1.32 11.67
CA ASP A 62 -3.96 -2.30 12.64
C ASP A 62 -3.93 -3.74 12.12
N LEU A 63 -4.37 -3.97 10.90
CA LEU A 63 -4.33 -5.31 10.33
C LEU A 63 -2.88 -5.76 10.17
N ILE A 64 -2.58 -6.97 10.66
CA ILE A 64 -1.24 -7.56 10.47
C ILE A 64 -1.19 -8.21 9.09
N ILE A 65 -0.16 -7.85 8.33
CA ILE A 65 0.01 -8.35 6.97
C ILE A 65 0.72 -9.70 7.01
N THR A 66 0.24 -10.65 6.22
CA THR A 66 0.84 -11.99 6.15
C THR A 66 1.77 -12.10 4.94
N ASN A 67 2.73 -13.02 5.02
CA ASN A 67 3.66 -13.27 3.94
C ASN A 67 2.92 -13.67 2.66
N GLY A 68 3.35 -13.09 1.54
CA GLY A 68 2.74 -13.39 0.25
C GLY A 68 1.44 -12.65 -0.03
N ALA A 69 1.02 -11.75 0.86
CA ALA A 69 -0.20 -11.00 0.65
C ALA A 69 -0.12 -10.13 -0.60
N ILE A 70 -1.26 -9.93 -1.24
CA ILE A 70 -1.39 -8.98 -2.34
C ILE A 70 -2.06 -7.74 -1.79
N VAL A 71 -1.34 -6.63 -1.79
CA VAL A 71 -1.76 -5.38 -1.16
C VAL A 71 -1.99 -4.32 -2.22
N ALA A 72 -3.22 -3.86 -2.34
CA ALA A 72 -3.60 -2.82 -3.29
C ALA A 72 -3.57 -1.44 -2.64
N ILE A 73 -2.92 -0.50 -3.31
CA ILE A 73 -2.83 0.89 -2.89
C ILE A 73 -3.79 1.67 -3.78
N ILE A 74 -4.91 2.10 -3.19
CA ILE A 74 -6.03 2.67 -3.94
C ILE A 74 -6.20 4.13 -3.53
N PRO A 75 -5.97 5.08 -4.46
CA PRO A 75 -6.11 6.49 -4.12
C PRO A 75 -7.57 6.84 -3.83
N PRO A 76 -7.81 7.93 -3.10
CA PRO A 76 -9.18 8.36 -2.84
C PRO A 76 -9.87 8.70 -4.16
N VAL A 77 -11.15 8.36 -4.22
CA VAL A 77 -11.95 8.72 -5.39
C VAL A 77 -12.21 10.21 -5.28
N SER A 78 -11.74 10.97 -6.25
CA SER A 78 -12.09 12.39 -6.28
C SER A 78 -13.59 12.48 -6.48
N GLY A 79 -14.27 13.12 -5.51
CA GLY A 79 -15.70 13.17 -5.47
C GLY A 79 -16.32 13.85 -6.66
N GLY A 80 -16.58 13.19 -7.60
CA GLY A 80 -17.20 13.75 -8.79
C GLY A 80 -17.32 12.68 -9.77
#